data_8be2bffb3ad00279723eabdb3fb666c2
#
_entry.id   8be2bffb3ad00279723eabdb3fb666c2
#
_cell.length_a   1.000
_cell.length_b   1.000
_cell.length_c   1.000
_cell.angle_alpha   90.00
_cell.angle_beta   90.00
_cell.angle_gamma   90.00
#
_symmetry.space_group_name_H-M   'P 1'
#
loop_
_entity.id
_entity.type
_entity.pdbx_description
1 polymer ?
#
loop_
_entity_poly.entity_id
_entity_poly.type
_entity_poly.pdbx_seq_one_letter_code
_entity_poly.pdbx_strand_id
1 'polypeptide(L)'
;ALKQAGAEEVRVFALEGEGGHSAGCHHETKATAWGLGLSNLVYLLDWNDHGIDPRPYSDMIYGEPQEWFDSYGFYTTGAQDGHDYAQLATALLDNVFAENQQPRCTWFRTTKGRGYGVTGYKSHGAAHKPNNELFWATKKEFADKYGVSFRGMGEGKPESGEAFTEQTAQNMQAALSLLDDENFCAWLADTLVALGDSVPAEIDGVNLGDDPNQDPELTDPSTLPNDLFFAPGEKQPNRAGFAKVGAHLNAVARRKYGRPIVLAASADLADSTNLSGFAKDSGDQKGFGWYHRDDNPTGSLLPTAITEFSNAGIMCGLASANMAADPEQHFSGFWGATSTYGSFSYLKYGPMRLYSQLVQDSPLKHGKVIWVAGHSGPETAEDSRTHFGIYSPGVTQMFPRGQVIDVHPYEPNEVGPALLAALGTDAPIVALHLTRPPIEVPDRAALGMGDYREAAKGAYLIRDYDPNRPKEGCIFVRGTSCTASVVELLKQGWFDGEGPNVKLVAAVSHELFMLQPESYRNELVTAEDWANSTFITNNARQNMWLWTANRAAYDYAMGPDHDQRWRTGGSVDEIIAEAKLDPASIQEGISRFVAEYDKRMSASFVPAAL
;
A
#
# COMPACT_ATOMS: atom_id res chain seq x y z
N ALA A 1 -16.61 3.62 5.92
CA ALA A 1 -15.92 4.26 7.04
C ALA A 1 -16.85 5.23 7.76
N LEU A 2 -17.31 6.32 7.10
CA LEU A 2 -18.18 7.33 7.72
C LEU A 2 -19.48 6.75 8.28
N LYS A 3 -20.11 5.83 7.55
CA LYS A 3 -21.31 5.12 8.06
C LYS A 3 -21.01 4.30 9.32
N GLN A 4 -19.84 3.69 9.43
CA GLN A 4 -19.40 3.02 10.67
C GLN A 4 -19.17 4.01 11.81
N ALA A 5 -18.75 5.22 11.48
CA ALA A 5 -18.57 6.30 12.44
C ALA A 5 -19.90 7.02 12.81
N GLY A 6 -21.01 6.67 12.13
CA GLY A 6 -22.34 7.23 12.43
C GLY A 6 -22.84 8.30 11.47
N ALA A 7 -22.05 8.72 10.48
CA ALA A 7 -22.46 9.70 9.48
C ALA A 7 -23.16 9.01 8.29
N GLU A 8 -24.45 9.25 8.11
CA GLU A 8 -25.23 8.55 7.08
C GLU A 8 -25.31 9.30 5.73
N GLU A 9 -25.09 10.60 5.67
CA GLU A 9 -25.40 11.44 4.50
C GLU A 9 -24.20 12.14 3.84
N VAL A 10 -23.00 11.59 3.91
CA VAL A 10 -21.85 12.15 3.21
C VAL A 10 -21.81 11.65 1.77
N ARG A 11 -21.89 12.55 0.80
CA ARG A 11 -21.69 12.25 -0.63
C ARG A 11 -20.26 12.46 -1.03
N VAL A 12 -19.77 11.57 -1.90
CA VAL A 12 -18.40 11.62 -2.44
C VAL A 12 -18.50 11.84 -3.95
N PHE A 13 -17.96 12.95 -4.42
CA PHE A 13 -17.88 13.27 -5.84
C PHE A 13 -16.48 12.92 -6.36
N ALA A 14 -16.43 12.08 -7.38
CA ALA A 14 -15.19 11.69 -8.06
C ALA A 14 -15.21 12.27 -9.48
N LEU A 15 -14.41 13.31 -9.72
CA LEU A 15 -14.24 13.89 -11.05
C LEU A 15 -13.18 13.09 -11.83
N GLU A 16 -13.55 12.57 -12.98
CA GLU A 16 -12.70 11.67 -13.77
C GLU A 16 -12.92 11.88 -15.28
N GLY A 17 -11.93 11.53 -16.10
CA GLY A 17 -12.05 11.48 -17.55
C GLY A 17 -12.21 10.05 -18.07
N GLU A 18 -12.72 9.87 -19.29
CA GLU A 18 -12.88 8.55 -19.91
C GLU A 18 -11.55 7.78 -20.02
N GLY A 19 -10.44 8.47 -20.10
CA GLY A 19 -9.12 7.85 -20.11
C GLY A 19 -8.86 6.99 -18.88
N GLY A 20 -9.20 7.48 -17.68
CA GLY A 20 -9.11 6.73 -16.43
C GLY A 20 -10.01 5.51 -16.43
N HIS A 21 -11.21 5.64 -16.97
CA HIS A 21 -12.20 4.56 -17.06
C HIS A 21 -11.83 3.45 -18.06
N SER A 22 -10.89 3.71 -18.97
CA SER A 22 -10.42 2.71 -19.93
C SER A 22 -9.49 1.66 -19.32
N ALA A 23 -8.93 1.94 -18.15
CA ALA A 23 -8.02 1.01 -17.45
C ALA A 23 -8.80 -0.17 -16.85
N GLY A 24 -8.22 -1.38 -16.91
CA GLY A 24 -8.84 -2.61 -16.38
C GLY A 24 -9.21 -2.52 -14.89
N CYS A 25 -8.45 -1.79 -14.09
CA CYS A 25 -8.76 -1.56 -12.67
C CYS A 25 -10.07 -0.81 -12.44
N HIS A 26 -10.57 -0.09 -13.43
CA HIS A 26 -11.87 0.58 -13.34
C HIS A 26 -13.04 -0.41 -13.34
N HIS A 27 -12.89 -1.56 -14.02
CA HIS A 27 -13.83 -2.68 -13.90
C HIS A 27 -13.95 -3.14 -12.43
N GLU A 28 -12.83 -3.37 -11.76
CA GLU A 28 -12.80 -3.73 -10.34
C GLU A 28 -13.53 -2.70 -9.48
N THR A 29 -13.24 -1.41 -9.70
CA THR A 29 -13.82 -0.31 -8.91
C THR A 29 -15.32 -0.21 -9.08
N LYS A 30 -15.85 -0.31 -10.32
CA LYS A 30 -17.29 -0.27 -10.59
C LYS A 30 -18.02 -1.46 -9.96
N ALA A 31 -17.48 -2.67 -10.13
CA ALA A 31 -18.04 -3.88 -9.54
C ALA A 31 -18.08 -3.82 -8.01
N THR A 32 -16.99 -3.35 -7.40
CA THR A 32 -16.89 -3.20 -5.94
C THR A 32 -17.82 -2.11 -5.42
N ALA A 33 -17.94 -0.97 -6.12
CA ALA A 33 -18.86 0.11 -5.73
C ALA A 33 -20.32 -0.37 -5.68
N TRP A 34 -20.74 -1.16 -6.65
CA TRP A 34 -22.07 -1.77 -6.64
C TRP A 34 -22.20 -2.82 -5.55
N GLY A 35 -21.24 -3.72 -5.39
CA GLY A 35 -21.23 -4.79 -4.40
C GLY A 35 -21.32 -4.26 -2.96
N LEU A 36 -20.63 -3.16 -2.67
CA LEU A 36 -20.68 -2.48 -1.37
C LEU A 36 -21.87 -1.52 -1.22
N GLY A 37 -22.73 -1.35 -2.23
CA GLY A 37 -23.89 -0.49 -2.18
C GLY A 37 -23.55 0.99 -1.93
N LEU A 38 -22.53 1.51 -2.61
CA LEU A 38 -22.05 2.89 -2.39
C LEU A 38 -22.96 3.93 -3.08
N SER A 39 -24.22 4.03 -2.62
CA SER A 39 -25.22 4.96 -3.15
C SER A 39 -24.84 6.45 -3.00
N ASN A 40 -23.88 6.73 -2.12
CA ASN A 40 -23.33 8.06 -1.90
C ASN A 40 -22.12 8.41 -2.79
N LEU A 41 -21.65 7.49 -3.63
CA LEU A 41 -20.59 7.73 -4.61
C LEU A 41 -21.19 8.25 -5.91
N VAL A 42 -20.74 9.41 -6.36
CA VAL A 42 -21.15 10.07 -7.61
C VAL A 42 -19.92 10.32 -8.47
N TYR A 43 -19.81 9.61 -9.58
CA TYR A 43 -18.82 9.94 -10.61
C TYR A 43 -19.32 11.13 -11.43
N LEU A 44 -18.46 12.11 -11.66
CA LEU A 44 -18.62 13.21 -12.61
C LEU A 44 -17.63 12.95 -13.75
N LEU A 45 -18.14 12.47 -14.87
CA LEU A 45 -17.33 11.97 -15.97
C LEU A 45 -17.22 13.01 -17.10
N ASP A 46 -16.00 13.52 -17.31
CA ASP A 46 -15.67 14.32 -18.49
C ASP A 46 -15.43 13.39 -19.69
N TRP A 47 -16.43 13.31 -20.57
CA TRP A 47 -16.38 12.50 -21.78
C TRP A 47 -16.03 13.37 -22.99
N ASN A 48 -14.73 13.61 -23.18
CA ASN A 48 -14.22 14.46 -24.26
C ASN A 48 -13.64 13.68 -25.44
N ASP A 49 -13.60 12.36 -25.36
CA ASP A 49 -13.18 11.39 -26.37
C ASP A 49 -11.69 11.48 -26.78
N HIS A 50 -10.85 12.19 -26.01
CA HIS A 50 -9.45 12.38 -26.36
C HIS A 50 -8.48 12.14 -25.20
N GLY A 51 -7.49 11.25 -25.44
CA GLY A 51 -6.31 11.10 -24.61
C GLY A 51 -5.15 12.00 -25.05
N ILE A 52 -3.94 11.42 -25.03
CA ILE A 52 -2.69 12.02 -25.49
C ILE A 52 -2.46 11.70 -26.97
N ASP A 53 -2.81 10.49 -27.38
CA ASP A 53 -2.63 10.01 -28.74
C ASP A 53 -3.68 10.58 -29.71
N PRO A 54 -3.38 10.58 -31.04
CA PRO A 54 -4.29 11.13 -32.05
C PRO A 54 -5.63 10.42 -32.19
N ARG A 55 -5.72 9.15 -31.78
CA ARG A 55 -6.94 8.35 -31.88
C ARG A 55 -7.90 8.70 -30.77
N PRO A 56 -9.18 8.97 -31.06
CA PRO A 56 -10.20 9.12 -30.05
C PRO A 56 -10.48 7.79 -29.33
N TYR A 57 -10.98 7.87 -28.10
CA TYR A 57 -11.31 6.66 -27.33
C TYR A 57 -12.42 5.84 -27.99
N SER A 58 -13.37 6.48 -28.64
CA SER A 58 -14.45 5.83 -29.41
C SER A 58 -13.97 4.95 -30.56
N ASP A 59 -12.74 5.15 -31.07
CA ASP A 59 -12.11 4.28 -32.06
C ASP A 59 -11.47 3.02 -31.42
N MET A 60 -11.22 3.03 -30.12
CA MET A 60 -10.46 1.99 -29.42
C MET A 60 -11.32 1.20 -28.45
N ILE A 61 -12.33 1.80 -27.86
CA ILE A 61 -13.15 1.21 -26.82
C ILE A 61 -14.62 1.37 -27.20
N TYR A 62 -15.31 0.24 -27.28
CA TYR A 62 -16.73 0.19 -27.63
C TYR A 62 -17.60 0.70 -26.49
N GLY A 63 -18.66 1.41 -26.82
CA GLY A 63 -19.76 1.77 -25.95
C GLY A 63 -19.81 3.26 -25.60
N GLU A 64 -21.01 3.67 -25.25
CA GLU A 64 -21.32 5.01 -24.78
C GLU A 64 -21.18 5.12 -23.25
N PRO A 65 -21.00 6.33 -22.69
CA PRO A 65 -20.88 6.50 -21.23
C PRO A 65 -21.99 5.81 -20.45
N GLN A 66 -23.23 5.92 -20.93
CA GLN A 66 -24.39 5.26 -20.33
C GLN A 66 -24.19 3.75 -20.21
N GLU A 67 -23.76 3.10 -21.31
CA GLU A 67 -23.57 1.63 -21.35
C GLU A 67 -22.44 1.17 -20.43
N TRP A 68 -21.40 1.99 -20.26
CA TRP A 68 -20.24 1.69 -19.42
C TRP A 68 -20.56 1.61 -17.94
N PHE A 69 -21.59 2.31 -17.50
CA PHE A 69 -21.98 2.37 -16.09
C PHE A 69 -23.25 1.57 -15.79
N ASP A 70 -24.26 1.62 -16.64
CA ASP A 70 -25.51 0.87 -16.46
C ASP A 70 -25.26 -0.64 -16.37
N SER A 71 -24.29 -1.18 -17.15
CA SER A 71 -23.89 -2.59 -17.11
C SER A 71 -23.34 -3.05 -15.75
N TYR A 72 -22.94 -2.11 -14.88
CA TYR A 72 -22.52 -2.35 -13.51
C TYR A 72 -23.56 -1.98 -12.47
N GLY A 73 -24.79 -1.69 -12.88
CA GLY A 73 -25.87 -1.34 -11.98
C GLY A 73 -25.78 0.08 -11.38
N PHE A 74 -25.08 0.99 -12.04
CA PHE A 74 -25.08 2.40 -11.66
C PHE A 74 -26.36 3.08 -12.09
N TYR A 75 -26.77 4.11 -11.38
CA TYR A 75 -27.74 5.09 -11.84
C TYR A 75 -27.00 6.18 -12.63
N THR A 76 -27.31 6.26 -13.93
CA THR A 76 -26.52 7.08 -14.85
C THR A 76 -27.39 8.15 -15.51
N THR A 77 -26.91 9.40 -15.49
CA THR A 77 -27.48 10.54 -16.22
C THR A 77 -26.42 11.19 -17.08
N GLY A 78 -26.81 12.06 -18.00
CA GLY A 78 -25.80 12.70 -18.83
C GLY A 78 -26.27 13.92 -19.60
N ALA A 79 -25.30 14.77 -20.01
CA ALA A 79 -25.50 15.93 -20.87
C ALA A 79 -24.79 15.72 -22.21
N GLN A 80 -25.53 15.78 -23.31
CA GLN A 80 -24.99 15.67 -24.67
C GLN A 80 -24.13 16.89 -25.07
N ASP A 81 -24.39 18.05 -24.44
CA ASP A 81 -23.53 19.21 -24.49
C ASP A 81 -23.16 19.63 -23.06
N GLY A 82 -22.00 19.16 -22.59
CA GLY A 82 -21.44 19.51 -21.28
C GLY A 82 -20.94 20.95 -21.17
N HIS A 83 -21.09 21.75 -22.23
CA HIS A 83 -20.83 23.18 -22.24
C HIS A 83 -22.13 24.01 -22.15
N ASP A 84 -23.28 23.36 -22.25
CA ASP A 84 -24.59 23.96 -21.97
C ASP A 84 -24.88 23.82 -20.47
N TYR A 85 -24.85 24.95 -19.76
CA TYR A 85 -25.07 24.96 -18.30
C TYR A 85 -26.45 24.43 -17.89
N ALA A 86 -27.49 24.57 -18.74
CA ALA A 86 -28.80 24.04 -18.43
C ALA A 86 -28.84 22.51 -18.51
N GLN A 87 -28.22 21.90 -19.53
CA GLN A 87 -28.09 20.44 -19.64
C GLN A 87 -27.21 19.87 -18.54
N LEU A 88 -26.08 20.54 -18.26
CA LEU A 88 -25.17 20.13 -17.21
C LEU A 88 -25.88 20.13 -15.84
N ALA A 89 -26.54 21.23 -15.48
CA ALA A 89 -27.27 21.37 -14.23
C ALA A 89 -28.40 20.33 -14.10
N THR A 90 -29.18 20.14 -15.17
CA THR A 90 -30.25 19.15 -15.18
C THR A 90 -29.70 17.74 -14.94
N ALA A 91 -28.69 17.31 -15.70
CA ALA A 91 -28.12 15.98 -15.57
C ALA A 91 -27.54 15.74 -14.17
N LEU A 92 -26.86 16.74 -13.59
CA LEU A 92 -26.27 16.66 -12.26
C LEU A 92 -27.34 16.61 -11.16
N LEU A 93 -28.34 17.51 -11.22
CA LEU A 93 -29.39 17.56 -10.19
C LEU A 93 -30.29 16.33 -10.25
N ASP A 94 -30.63 15.84 -11.41
CA ASP A 94 -31.41 14.60 -11.60
C ASP A 94 -30.66 13.40 -10.98
N ASN A 95 -29.34 13.36 -11.12
CA ASN A 95 -28.53 12.31 -10.55
C ASN A 95 -28.43 12.42 -9.03
N VAL A 96 -28.01 13.58 -8.53
CA VAL A 96 -27.70 13.80 -7.10
C VAL A 96 -28.94 13.67 -6.22
N PHE A 97 -30.11 14.11 -6.70
CA PHE A 97 -31.36 14.07 -5.95
C PHE A 97 -32.25 12.85 -6.24
N ALA A 98 -31.82 11.95 -7.13
CA ALA A 98 -32.58 10.72 -7.37
C ALA A 98 -32.64 9.85 -6.10
N GLU A 99 -33.84 9.36 -5.80
CA GLU A 99 -34.06 8.40 -4.70
C GLU A 99 -33.72 6.97 -5.16
N ASN A 100 -32.48 6.53 -4.95
CA ASN A 100 -32.05 5.17 -5.26
C ASN A 100 -30.91 4.71 -4.34
N GLN A 101 -30.61 3.41 -4.36
CA GLN A 101 -29.55 2.77 -3.59
C GLN A 101 -28.34 2.34 -4.44
N GLN A 102 -28.23 2.86 -5.65
CA GLN A 102 -27.16 2.53 -6.60
C GLN A 102 -26.01 3.53 -6.50
N PRO A 103 -24.76 3.13 -6.77
CA PRO A 103 -23.71 4.10 -7.08
C PRO A 103 -24.08 4.88 -8.33
N ARG A 104 -23.55 6.07 -8.51
CA ARG A 104 -24.03 7.05 -9.48
C ARG A 104 -22.95 7.52 -10.43
N CYS A 105 -23.34 7.84 -11.66
CA CYS A 105 -22.48 8.51 -12.63
C CYS A 105 -23.26 9.59 -13.37
N THR A 106 -22.71 10.80 -13.46
CA THR A 106 -23.17 11.83 -14.38
C THR A 106 -22.06 12.10 -15.38
N TRP A 107 -22.32 11.88 -16.66
CA TRP A 107 -21.36 12.11 -17.73
C TRP A 107 -21.69 13.38 -18.51
N PHE A 108 -20.65 14.03 -19.01
CA PHE A 108 -20.73 15.27 -19.76
C PHE A 108 -19.91 15.15 -21.04
N ARG A 109 -20.56 15.27 -22.22
CA ARG A 109 -19.82 15.37 -23.48
C ARG A 109 -19.21 16.74 -23.59
N THR A 110 -17.90 16.79 -23.59
CA THR A 110 -17.14 18.04 -23.64
C THR A 110 -16.17 18.06 -24.82
N THR A 111 -15.50 19.19 -24.99
CA THR A 111 -14.43 19.34 -25.98
C THR A 111 -13.12 19.58 -25.26
N LYS A 112 -12.20 18.61 -25.31
CA LYS A 112 -10.86 18.77 -24.75
C LYS A 112 -10.18 19.99 -25.35
N GLY A 113 -9.70 20.91 -24.50
CA GLY A 113 -9.04 22.14 -24.92
C GLY A 113 -10.00 23.26 -25.40
N ARG A 114 -11.31 23.19 -25.07
CA ARG A 114 -12.23 24.30 -25.34
C ARG A 114 -11.70 25.60 -24.73
N GLY A 115 -11.75 26.66 -25.51
CA GLY A 115 -11.25 27.99 -25.11
C GLY A 115 -9.72 28.10 -25.10
N TYR A 116 -9.00 27.01 -25.37
CA TYR A 116 -7.55 26.99 -25.41
C TYR A 116 -6.95 27.29 -26.81
N GLY A 117 -7.80 27.43 -27.85
CA GLY A 117 -7.40 27.68 -29.23
C GLY A 117 -6.88 26.44 -29.97
N VAL A 118 -6.66 25.34 -29.29
CA VAL A 118 -6.30 24.03 -29.86
C VAL A 118 -7.13 22.97 -29.14
N THR A 119 -7.79 22.09 -29.88
CA THR A 119 -8.70 21.08 -29.35
C THR A 119 -8.20 19.64 -29.60
N GLY A 120 -8.82 18.66 -28.90
CA GLY A 120 -8.52 17.24 -29.00
C GLY A 120 -7.12 16.93 -28.48
N TYR A 121 -6.51 15.85 -29.01
CA TYR A 121 -5.20 15.40 -28.54
C TYR A 121 -4.10 16.47 -28.64
N LYS A 122 -4.20 17.39 -29.61
CA LYS A 122 -3.23 18.48 -29.81
C LYS A 122 -3.19 19.48 -28.65
N SER A 123 -4.22 19.55 -27.83
CA SER A 123 -4.26 20.43 -26.65
C SER A 123 -3.48 19.85 -25.45
N HIS A 124 -3.11 18.57 -25.48
CA HIS A 124 -2.42 17.93 -24.37
C HIS A 124 -0.97 18.39 -24.26
N GLY A 125 -0.64 19.06 -23.16
CA GLY A 125 0.73 19.53 -22.88
C GLY A 125 1.25 20.63 -23.81
N ALA A 126 0.44 21.15 -24.72
CA ALA A 126 0.85 22.17 -25.67
C ALA A 126 0.74 23.58 -25.06
N ALA A 127 1.80 24.04 -24.43
CA ALA A 127 1.87 25.43 -23.97
C ALA A 127 1.97 26.40 -25.17
N HIS A 128 1.14 27.42 -25.20
CA HIS A 128 1.30 28.50 -26.17
C HIS A 128 2.58 29.28 -25.91
N LYS A 129 3.28 29.63 -26.98
CA LYS A 129 4.42 30.52 -26.85
C LYS A 129 3.96 31.91 -26.39
N PRO A 130 4.68 32.57 -25.47
CA PRO A 130 4.32 33.91 -25.00
C PRO A 130 4.02 34.88 -26.17
N ASN A 131 2.91 35.55 -26.07
CA ASN A 131 2.45 36.60 -27.04
C ASN A 131 2.31 36.13 -28.49
N ASN A 132 2.25 34.83 -28.78
CA ASN A 132 1.92 34.39 -30.12
C ASN A 132 0.40 34.60 -30.42
N GLU A 133 0.01 34.43 -31.65
CA GLU A 133 -1.36 34.62 -32.11
C GLU A 133 -2.38 33.76 -31.34
N LEU A 134 -2.06 32.46 -31.15
CA LEU A 134 -2.93 31.54 -30.39
C LEU A 134 -3.01 31.91 -28.91
N PHE A 135 -1.91 32.36 -28.29
CA PHE A 135 -1.91 32.82 -26.91
C PHE A 135 -2.91 33.98 -26.71
N TRP A 136 -2.92 34.95 -27.62
CA TRP A 136 -3.86 36.08 -27.55
C TRP A 136 -5.27 35.72 -27.97
N ALA A 137 -5.44 34.82 -28.95
CA ALA A 137 -6.76 34.35 -29.38
C ALA A 137 -7.55 33.74 -28.18
N THR A 138 -6.87 33.00 -27.28
CA THR A 138 -7.53 32.42 -26.08
C THR A 138 -8.03 33.48 -25.10
N LYS A 139 -7.54 34.71 -25.16
CA LYS A 139 -7.87 35.79 -24.22
C LYS A 139 -8.81 36.82 -24.83
N LYS A 140 -8.93 36.80 -26.13
CA LYS A 140 -9.71 37.82 -26.87
C LYS A 140 -11.19 37.79 -26.50
N GLU A 141 -11.80 36.62 -26.43
CA GLU A 141 -13.22 36.48 -26.06
C GLU A 141 -13.48 37.04 -24.65
N PHE A 142 -12.61 36.77 -23.69
CA PHE A 142 -12.69 37.33 -22.36
C PHE A 142 -12.51 38.84 -22.35
N ALA A 143 -11.47 39.31 -23.04
CA ALA A 143 -11.21 40.75 -23.17
C ALA A 143 -12.39 41.53 -23.77
N ASP A 144 -12.95 41.00 -24.87
CA ASP A 144 -14.08 41.61 -25.55
C ASP A 144 -15.35 41.59 -24.67
N LYS A 145 -15.64 40.47 -24.02
CA LYS A 145 -16.84 40.29 -23.18
C LYS A 145 -16.86 41.21 -21.96
N TYR A 146 -15.72 41.36 -21.31
CA TYR A 146 -15.60 42.07 -20.05
C TYR A 146 -14.93 43.45 -20.16
N GLY A 147 -14.55 43.87 -21.38
CA GLY A 147 -13.90 45.18 -21.60
C GLY A 147 -12.50 45.29 -20.99
N VAL A 148 -11.80 44.16 -20.82
CA VAL A 148 -10.44 44.13 -20.24
C VAL A 148 -9.41 44.35 -21.31
N SER A 149 -8.44 45.24 -21.06
CA SER A 149 -7.29 45.48 -21.94
C SER A 149 -6.06 44.76 -21.39
N PHE A 150 -5.51 43.83 -22.17
CA PHE A 150 -4.29 43.13 -21.80
C PHE A 150 -3.06 43.79 -22.42
N ARG A 151 -2.01 44.02 -21.63
CA ARG A 151 -0.70 44.50 -22.06
C ARG A 151 -0.02 43.43 -22.92
N GLY A 152 0.59 43.85 -24.02
CA GLY A 152 1.31 42.95 -24.92
C GLY A 152 0.42 42.32 -26.00
N MET A 153 -0.88 42.59 -25.99
CA MET A 153 -1.81 42.04 -26.98
C MET A 153 -1.53 42.62 -28.36
N GLY A 154 -1.18 41.74 -29.31
CA GLY A 154 -0.70 42.13 -30.64
C GLY A 154 0.79 42.45 -30.73
N GLU A 155 1.51 42.41 -29.64
CA GLU A 155 2.97 42.58 -29.58
C GLU A 155 3.68 41.21 -29.63
N GLY A 156 4.96 41.22 -30.02
CA GLY A 156 5.81 40.02 -30.04
C GLY A 156 6.17 39.50 -28.66
N LYS A 157 6.99 38.44 -28.66
CA LYS A 157 7.53 37.87 -27.45
C LYS A 157 8.27 38.92 -26.62
N PRO A 158 8.07 38.99 -25.27
CA PRO A 158 8.82 39.88 -24.41
C PRO A 158 10.35 39.64 -24.50
N GLU A 159 11.14 40.70 -24.28
CA GLU A 159 12.62 40.66 -24.43
C GLU A 159 13.29 39.72 -23.42
N SER A 160 12.69 39.52 -22.23
CA SER A 160 13.23 38.69 -21.18
C SER A 160 12.11 37.89 -20.44
N GLY A 161 12.50 36.88 -19.67
CA GLY A 161 11.58 36.16 -18.78
C GLY A 161 10.99 37.07 -17.69
N GLU A 162 11.76 38.02 -17.20
CA GLU A 162 11.33 38.99 -16.19
C GLU A 162 10.27 39.94 -16.77
N ALA A 163 10.47 40.46 -17.98
CA ALA A 163 9.45 41.26 -18.68
C ALA A 163 8.17 40.49 -18.95
N PHE A 164 8.24 39.20 -19.23
CA PHE A 164 7.05 38.35 -19.37
C PHE A 164 6.35 38.13 -18.05
N THR A 165 7.08 37.93 -16.96
CA THR A 165 6.51 37.78 -15.60
C THR A 165 5.78 39.07 -15.20
N GLU A 166 6.40 40.23 -15.42
CA GLU A 166 5.78 41.53 -15.15
C GLU A 166 4.52 41.76 -16.00
N GLN A 167 4.58 41.47 -17.31
CA GLN A 167 3.40 41.54 -18.21
C GLN A 167 2.28 40.62 -17.70
N THR A 168 2.61 39.40 -17.28
CA THR A 168 1.64 38.44 -16.76
C THR A 168 0.99 38.96 -15.48
N ALA A 169 1.77 39.48 -14.55
CA ALA A 169 1.23 40.05 -13.31
C ALA A 169 0.27 41.23 -13.58
N GLN A 170 0.62 42.13 -14.51
CA GLN A 170 -0.22 43.25 -14.89
C GLN A 170 -1.52 42.80 -15.59
N ASN A 171 -1.44 41.75 -16.42
CA ASN A 171 -2.61 41.18 -17.07
C ASN A 171 -3.52 40.42 -16.09
N MET A 172 -2.95 39.77 -15.11
CA MET A 172 -3.73 39.20 -14.00
C MET A 172 -4.44 40.29 -13.19
N GLN A 173 -3.74 41.38 -12.86
CA GLN A 173 -4.36 42.51 -12.16
C GLN A 173 -5.50 43.15 -13.01
N ALA A 174 -5.31 43.29 -14.31
CA ALA A 174 -6.36 43.81 -15.20
C ALA A 174 -7.59 42.89 -15.24
N ALA A 175 -7.41 41.55 -15.21
CA ALA A 175 -8.52 40.62 -15.12
C ALA A 175 -9.18 40.64 -13.72
N LEU A 176 -8.38 40.74 -12.65
CA LEU A 176 -8.89 40.80 -11.29
C LEU A 176 -9.62 42.11 -10.96
N SER A 177 -9.38 43.21 -11.75
CA SER A 177 -10.13 44.46 -11.56
C SER A 177 -11.65 44.31 -11.81
N LEU A 178 -12.09 43.21 -12.43
CA LEU A 178 -13.52 42.86 -12.53
C LEU A 178 -14.11 42.52 -11.15
N LEU A 179 -13.30 42.19 -10.18
CA LEU A 179 -13.68 41.92 -8.80
C LEU A 179 -13.65 43.17 -7.90
N ASP A 180 -13.29 44.33 -8.44
CA ASP A 180 -13.30 45.62 -7.74
C ASP A 180 -14.71 46.17 -7.50
N ASP A 181 -15.76 45.43 -7.92
CA ASP A 181 -17.15 45.73 -7.56
C ASP A 181 -17.42 45.36 -6.11
N GLU A 182 -17.50 46.37 -5.26
CA GLU A 182 -17.72 46.20 -3.80
C GLU A 182 -19.01 45.40 -3.49
N ASN A 183 -20.07 45.56 -4.30
CA ASN A 183 -21.32 44.83 -4.08
C ASN A 183 -21.17 43.34 -4.43
N PHE A 184 -20.45 43.03 -5.51
CA PHE A 184 -20.15 41.64 -5.87
C PHE A 184 -19.25 41.00 -4.85
N CYS A 185 -18.19 41.67 -4.40
CA CYS A 185 -17.28 41.16 -3.38
C CYS A 185 -18.00 40.92 -2.04
N ALA A 186 -18.86 41.86 -1.62
CA ALA A 186 -19.66 41.70 -0.40
C ALA A 186 -20.61 40.51 -0.53
N TRP A 187 -21.37 40.41 -1.64
CA TRP A 187 -22.25 39.28 -1.89
C TRP A 187 -21.49 37.93 -1.90
N LEU A 188 -20.35 37.88 -2.57
CA LEU A 188 -19.54 36.67 -2.63
C LEU A 188 -19.01 36.28 -1.24
N ALA A 189 -18.46 37.24 -0.48
CA ALA A 189 -17.97 37.03 0.85
C ALA A 189 -19.08 36.54 1.79
N ASP A 190 -20.23 37.22 1.80
CA ASP A 190 -21.39 36.83 2.62
C ASP A 190 -21.91 35.44 2.25
N THR A 191 -21.93 35.11 0.95
CA THR A 191 -22.34 33.79 0.46
C THR A 191 -21.36 32.70 0.91
N LEU A 192 -20.04 32.93 0.79
CA LEU A 192 -19.02 31.98 1.23
C LEU A 192 -19.03 31.78 2.74
N VAL A 193 -19.19 32.86 3.51
CA VAL A 193 -19.30 32.78 4.98
C VAL A 193 -20.56 32.00 5.36
N ALA A 194 -21.71 32.34 4.79
CA ALA A 194 -22.97 31.65 5.07
C ALA A 194 -22.92 30.16 4.69
N LEU A 195 -22.24 29.83 3.57
CA LEU A 195 -22.00 28.45 3.19
C LEU A 195 -21.07 27.74 4.18
N GLY A 196 -19.98 28.39 4.59
CA GLY A 196 -19.07 27.88 5.60
C GLY A 196 -19.75 27.63 6.95
N ASP A 197 -20.55 28.59 7.39
CA ASP A 197 -21.33 28.50 8.64
C ASP A 197 -22.43 27.42 8.58
N SER A 198 -22.88 27.05 7.38
CA SER A 198 -23.85 25.96 7.19
C SER A 198 -23.23 24.58 7.30
N VAL A 199 -21.92 24.49 7.20
CA VAL A 199 -21.19 23.21 7.37
C VAL A 199 -21.06 22.97 8.87
N PRO A 200 -21.61 21.85 9.40
CA PRO A 200 -21.47 21.56 10.82
C PRO A 200 -20.00 21.41 11.21
N ALA A 201 -19.59 22.05 12.30
CA ALA A 201 -18.23 21.92 12.85
C ALA A 201 -17.93 20.48 13.29
N GLU A 202 -18.99 19.75 13.67
CA GLU A 202 -18.94 18.32 14.01
C GLU A 202 -20.06 17.59 13.28
N ILE A 203 -19.78 16.39 12.80
CA ILE A 203 -20.83 15.51 12.27
C ILE A 203 -21.38 14.72 13.45
N ASP A 204 -22.65 14.90 13.77
CA ASP A 204 -23.32 14.21 14.88
C ASP A 204 -23.08 12.69 14.81
N GLY A 205 -22.59 12.12 15.91
CA GLY A 205 -22.30 10.70 16.01
C GLY A 205 -20.96 10.24 15.39
N VAL A 206 -20.19 11.13 14.78
CA VAL A 206 -18.84 10.84 14.31
C VAL A 206 -17.81 11.18 15.38
N ASN A 207 -17.73 10.35 16.41
CA ASN A 207 -16.60 10.39 17.34
C ASN A 207 -15.68 9.22 17.01
N LEU A 208 -14.54 9.50 16.38
CA LEU A 208 -13.54 8.50 16.03
C LEU A 208 -12.56 8.21 17.17
N GLY A 209 -12.73 8.87 18.32
CA GLY A 209 -11.92 8.66 19.52
C GLY A 209 -10.52 9.24 19.42
N ASP A 210 -9.64 8.78 20.29
CA ASP A 210 -8.25 9.19 20.35
C ASP A 210 -7.44 8.72 19.12
N ASP A 211 -6.23 9.27 18.97
CA ASP A 211 -5.31 8.93 17.89
C ASP A 211 -4.79 7.49 18.00
N PRO A 212 -5.21 6.57 17.13
CA PRO A 212 -4.78 5.18 17.16
C PRO A 212 -3.30 4.99 16.82
N ASN A 213 -2.67 5.93 16.13
CA ASN A 213 -1.24 5.88 15.84
C ASN A 213 -0.39 6.11 17.09
N GLN A 214 -0.97 6.71 18.12
CA GLN A 214 -0.32 6.98 19.41
C GLN A 214 -0.75 5.99 20.50
N ASP A 215 -1.65 5.05 20.22
CA ASP A 215 -2.13 4.09 21.20
C ASP A 215 -1.12 2.93 21.38
N PRO A 216 -0.50 2.80 22.58
CA PRO A 216 0.48 1.73 22.82
C PRO A 216 -0.10 0.32 22.67
N GLU A 217 -1.39 0.10 22.96
CA GLU A 217 -1.99 -1.22 22.78
C GLU A 217 -2.16 -1.63 21.30
N LEU A 218 -2.01 -0.67 20.37
CA LEU A 218 -2.04 -0.89 18.93
C LEU A 218 -0.65 -0.82 18.28
N THR A 219 0.35 -0.26 18.97
CA THR A 219 1.63 0.12 18.37
C THR A 219 2.86 -0.35 19.15
N ASP A 220 2.70 -0.81 20.39
CA ASP A 220 3.81 -1.31 21.21
C ASP A 220 3.74 -2.84 21.37
N PRO A 221 4.69 -3.60 20.81
CA PRO A 221 4.71 -5.05 20.90
C PRO A 221 4.79 -5.59 22.34
N SER A 222 5.24 -4.80 23.31
CA SER A 222 5.32 -5.21 24.72
C SER A 222 3.94 -5.38 25.38
N THR A 223 2.91 -4.81 24.78
CA THR A 223 1.51 -4.89 25.28
C THR A 223 0.77 -6.16 24.86
N LEU A 224 1.33 -6.94 23.95
CA LEU A 224 0.70 -8.16 23.44
C LEU A 224 0.48 -9.19 24.55
N PRO A 225 -0.76 -9.66 24.77
CA PRO A 225 -1.06 -10.64 25.80
C PRO A 225 -0.52 -12.04 25.42
N ASN A 226 -0.19 -12.84 26.44
CA ASN A 226 0.47 -14.14 26.24
C ASN A 226 -0.43 -15.19 25.55
N ASP A 227 -1.72 -15.08 25.62
CA ASP A 227 -2.70 -16.01 25.01
C ASP A 227 -2.77 -15.89 23.48
N LEU A 228 -2.17 -14.86 22.90
CA LEU A 228 -2.02 -14.74 21.46
C LEU A 228 -0.98 -15.72 20.88
N PHE A 229 -0.05 -16.19 21.70
CA PHE A 229 1.06 -17.01 21.25
C PHE A 229 0.75 -18.50 21.33
N PHE A 230 1.40 -19.27 20.46
CA PHE A 230 1.29 -20.73 20.39
C PHE A 230 2.38 -21.38 21.23
N ALA A 231 2.09 -22.53 21.81
CA ALA A 231 3.07 -23.28 22.61
C ALA A 231 4.12 -23.97 21.73
N PRO A 232 5.36 -24.16 22.23
CA PRO A 232 6.36 -24.98 21.56
C PRO A 232 5.83 -26.38 21.22
N GLY A 233 6.14 -26.88 20.03
CA GLY A 233 5.67 -28.15 19.50
C GLY A 233 4.33 -28.09 18.76
N GLU A 234 3.54 -27.01 18.89
CA GLU A 234 2.35 -26.83 18.06
C GLU A 234 2.74 -26.63 16.59
N LYS A 235 1.94 -27.21 15.67
CA LYS A 235 2.12 -26.99 14.23
C LYS A 235 1.13 -25.98 13.71
N GLN A 236 1.61 -24.81 13.34
CA GLN A 236 0.80 -23.69 12.88
C GLN A 236 1.47 -22.95 11.69
N PRO A 237 0.71 -22.49 10.70
CA PRO A 237 1.26 -21.56 9.71
C PRO A 237 1.46 -20.16 10.34
N ASN A 238 2.44 -19.41 9.85
CA ASN A 238 2.66 -18.08 10.43
C ASN A 238 1.47 -17.13 10.23
N ARG A 239 0.66 -17.29 9.16
CA ARG A 239 -0.59 -16.55 8.97
C ARG A 239 -1.62 -16.78 10.11
N ALA A 240 -1.54 -17.86 10.88
CA ALA A 240 -2.40 -18.06 12.05
C ALA A 240 -2.11 -17.05 13.17
N GLY A 241 -0.84 -16.66 13.33
CA GLY A 241 -0.45 -15.54 14.19
C GLY A 241 -1.08 -14.23 13.74
N PHE A 242 -1.11 -13.98 12.43
CA PHE A 242 -1.76 -12.79 11.86
C PHE A 242 -3.27 -12.74 12.17
N ALA A 243 -3.99 -13.88 12.05
CA ALA A 243 -5.41 -13.92 12.41
C ALA A 243 -5.66 -13.54 13.87
N LYS A 244 -4.84 -14.08 14.80
CA LYS A 244 -4.96 -13.76 16.23
C LYS A 244 -4.68 -12.27 16.51
N VAL A 245 -3.65 -11.72 15.91
CA VAL A 245 -3.29 -10.31 16.08
C VAL A 245 -4.34 -9.40 15.44
N GLY A 246 -4.87 -9.73 14.27
CA GLY A 246 -5.96 -8.98 13.65
C GLY A 246 -7.23 -8.92 14.51
N ALA A 247 -7.61 -10.05 15.10
CA ALA A 247 -8.71 -10.11 16.07
C ALA A 247 -8.42 -9.27 17.31
N HIS A 248 -7.18 -9.32 17.83
CA HIS A 248 -6.74 -8.54 18.99
C HIS A 248 -6.82 -7.03 18.73
N LEU A 249 -6.28 -6.53 17.61
CA LEU A 249 -6.30 -5.11 17.26
C LEU A 249 -7.74 -4.55 17.23
N ASN A 250 -8.66 -5.26 16.58
CA ASN A 250 -10.05 -4.84 16.55
C ASN A 250 -10.79 -5.05 17.89
N ALA A 251 -10.35 -6.01 18.73
CA ALA A 251 -10.88 -6.16 20.10
C ALA A 251 -10.44 -5.01 21.01
N VAL A 252 -9.19 -4.56 20.90
CA VAL A 252 -8.69 -3.34 21.58
C VAL A 252 -9.50 -2.13 21.13
N ALA A 253 -9.65 -1.94 19.82
CA ALA A 253 -10.40 -0.83 19.26
C ALA A 253 -11.87 -0.83 19.71
N ARG A 254 -12.52 -2.01 19.75
CA ARG A 254 -13.88 -2.17 20.27
C ARG A 254 -13.98 -1.69 21.72
N ARG A 255 -13.03 -2.09 22.57
CA ARG A 255 -13.03 -1.74 23.98
C ARG A 255 -12.80 -0.25 24.22
N LYS A 256 -11.88 0.36 23.46
CA LYS A 256 -11.46 1.75 23.64
C LYS A 256 -12.32 2.74 22.87
N TYR A 257 -12.66 2.43 21.64
CA TYR A 257 -13.30 3.36 20.69
C TYR A 257 -14.74 2.98 20.32
N GLY A 258 -15.23 1.81 20.75
CA GLY A 258 -16.57 1.31 20.42
C GLY A 258 -16.76 0.96 18.93
N ARG A 259 -15.68 0.90 18.14
CA ARG A 259 -15.68 0.65 16.70
C ARG A 259 -14.44 -0.15 16.27
N PRO A 260 -14.40 -0.75 15.06
CA PRO A 260 -13.16 -1.29 14.52
C PRO A 260 -12.19 -0.16 14.17
N ILE A 261 -10.90 -0.44 14.30
CA ILE A 261 -9.85 0.44 13.79
C ILE A 261 -9.37 0.00 12.41
N VAL A 262 -9.32 -1.30 12.15
CA VAL A 262 -8.91 -1.87 10.87
C VAL A 262 -10.12 -2.31 10.09
N LEU A 263 -10.29 -1.74 8.89
CA LEU A 263 -11.17 -2.27 7.87
C LEU A 263 -10.34 -3.09 6.88
N ALA A 264 -10.86 -4.23 6.46
CA ALA A 264 -10.09 -5.18 5.69
C ALA A 264 -10.81 -5.64 4.41
N ALA A 265 -10.06 -5.92 3.35
CA ALA A 265 -10.56 -6.53 2.12
C ALA A 265 -9.52 -7.48 1.52
N SER A 266 -9.98 -8.57 0.95
CA SER A 266 -9.12 -9.55 0.27
C SER A 266 -9.69 -9.88 -1.11
N ALA A 267 -8.81 -10.23 -2.04
CA ALA A 267 -9.18 -10.64 -3.38
C ALA A 267 -9.79 -12.06 -3.39
N ASP A 268 -10.97 -12.22 -2.79
CA ASP A 268 -11.67 -13.51 -2.56
C ASP A 268 -10.85 -14.52 -1.74
N LEU A 269 -9.94 -14.05 -0.88
CA LEU A 269 -8.96 -14.88 -0.16
C LEU A 269 -8.91 -14.58 1.35
N ALA A 270 -9.94 -13.98 1.93
CA ALA A 270 -9.91 -13.51 3.31
C ALA A 270 -9.60 -14.63 4.32
N ASP A 271 -10.23 -15.80 4.19
CA ASP A 271 -9.96 -16.96 5.04
C ASP A 271 -8.62 -17.60 4.69
N SER A 272 -8.31 -17.71 3.40
CA SER A 272 -7.06 -18.32 2.93
C SER A 272 -5.82 -17.53 3.36
N THR A 273 -5.89 -16.22 3.48
CA THR A 273 -4.81 -15.35 3.97
C THR A 273 -4.91 -15.02 5.45
N ASN A 274 -5.93 -15.53 6.12
CA ASN A 274 -6.27 -15.25 7.52
C ASN A 274 -6.57 -13.76 7.81
N LEU A 275 -6.89 -12.97 6.79
CA LEU A 275 -7.37 -11.59 6.95
C LEU A 275 -8.72 -11.54 7.68
N SER A 276 -9.52 -12.62 7.56
CA SER A 276 -10.79 -12.76 8.29
C SER A 276 -10.64 -12.68 9.81
N GLY A 277 -9.40 -12.76 10.34
CA GLY A 277 -9.11 -12.50 11.75
C GLY A 277 -9.66 -11.16 12.23
N PHE A 278 -9.61 -10.11 11.40
CA PHE A 278 -10.16 -8.79 11.75
C PHE A 278 -11.68 -8.76 11.98
N ALA A 279 -12.40 -9.78 11.56
CA ALA A 279 -13.85 -9.93 11.76
C ALA A 279 -14.23 -11.00 12.79
N LYS A 280 -13.26 -11.78 13.31
CA LYS A 280 -13.53 -12.87 14.25
C LYS A 280 -13.82 -12.34 15.66
N ASP A 281 -14.62 -13.12 16.39
CA ASP A 281 -14.93 -12.91 17.79
C ASP A 281 -15.56 -11.54 18.13
N SER A 282 -16.14 -10.90 17.11
CA SER A 282 -16.80 -9.60 17.25
C SER A 282 -18.20 -9.71 17.83
N GLY A 283 -18.78 -10.93 17.89
CA GLY A 283 -20.17 -11.17 18.26
C GLY A 283 -21.14 -10.39 17.37
N ASP A 284 -22.33 -10.10 17.88
CA ASP A 284 -23.36 -9.30 17.19
C ASP A 284 -23.14 -7.78 17.31
N GLN A 285 -21.93 -7.35 17.61
CA GLN A 285 -21.65 -5.94 17.83
C GLN A 285 -21.61 -5.18 16.51
N LYS A 286 -22.39 -4.08 16.44
CA LYS A 286 -22.42 -3.18 15.29
C LYS A 286 -20.99 -2.69 14.94
N GLY A 287 -20.66 -2.72 13.64
CA GLY A 287 -19.38 -2.27 13.12
C GLY A 287 -18.32 -3.36 12.97
N PHE A 288 -18.63 -4.60 13.30
CA PHE A 288 -17.71 -5.74 13.21
C PHE A 288 -18.29 -6.86 12.34
N GLY A 289 -17.52 -7.90 12.07
CA GLY A 289 -17.89 -9.00 11.21
C GLY A 289 -17.78 -8.69 9.71
N TRP A 290 -18.37 -9.56 8.92
CA TRP A 290 -18.49 -9.37 7.48
C TRP A 290 -19.44 -8.22 7.16
N TYR A 291 -19.01 -7.33 6.29
CA TYR A 291 -19.89 -6.31 5.73
C TYR A 291 -20.97 -6.95 4.85
N HIS A 292 -22.19 -6.52 5.01
CA HIS A 292 -23.29 -6.79 4.09
C HIS A 292 -24.14 -5.52 3.98
N ARG A 293 -24.37 -5.06 2.75
CA ARG A 293 -25.00 -3.75 2.51
C ARG A 293 -26.40 -3.60 3.13
N ASP A 294 -27.14 -4.72 3.25
CA ASP A 294 -28.50 -4.73 3.80
C ASP A 294 -28.53 -5.15 5.28
N ASP A 295 -27.75 -6.18 5.67
CA ASP A 295 -27.81 -6.79 6.99
C ASP A 295 -26.74 -6.26 7.96
N ASN A 296 -25.52 -5.97 7.47
CA ASN A 296 -24.41 -5.45 8.28
C ASN A 296 -23.61 -4.38 7.54
N PRO A 297 -24.18 -3.20 7.25
CA PRO A 297 -23.53 -2.15 6.45
C PRO A 297 -22.35 -1.47 7.16
N THR A 298 -22.05 -1.87 8.39
CA THR A 298 -20.93 -1.38 9.18
C THR A 298 -19.86 -2.43 9.45
N GLY A 299 -19.95 -3.62 8.84
CA GLY A 299 -18.98 -4.69 9.00
C GLY A 299 -17.54 -4.27 8.64
N SER A 300 -16.57 -4.82 9.37
CA SER A 300 -15.14 -4.46 9.21
C SER A 300 -14.42 -5.22 8.09
N LEU A 301 -14.96 -6.36 7.67
CA LEU A 301 -14.41 -7.17 6.59
C LEU A 301 -15.27 -7.02 5.33
N LEU A 302 -14.72 -6.35 4.32
CA LEU A 302 -15.45 -6.06 3.08
C LEU A 302 -15.40 -7.28 2.16
N PRO A 303 -16.56 -7.81 1.72
CA PRO A 303 -16.61 -8.84 0.69
C PRO A 303 -16.29 -8.21 -0.66
N THR A 304 -15.18 -8.62 -1.24
CA THR A 304 -14.76 -8.16 -2.57
C THR A 304 -14.43 -9.36 -3.43
N ALA A 305 -14.55 -9.19 -4.75
CA ALA A 305 -14.13 -10.20 -5.70
C ALA A 305 -12.60 -10.21 -5.86
N ILE A 306 -12.08 -10.81 -6.92
CA ILE A 306 -10.63 -10.80 -7.25
C ILE A 306 -10.29 -9.40 -7.79
N THR A 307 -10.05 -8.47 -6.88
CA THR A 307 -9.96 -7.02 -7.12
C THR A 307 -8.80 -6.39 -6.33
N GLU A 308 -7.58 -6.90 -6.53
CA GLU A 308 -6.39 -6.49 -5.76
C GLU A 308 -6.12 -4.99 -5.84
N PHE A 309 -6.23 -4.41 -7.03
CA PHE A 309 -5.97 -2.98 -7.25
C PHE A 309 -7.00 -2.11 -6.51
N SER A 310 -8.28 -2.44 -6.68
CA SER A 310 -9.38 -1.70 -6.06
C SER A 310 -9.35 -1.83 -4.54
N ASN A 311 -9.08 -3.04 -4.01
CA ASN A 311 -8.93 -3.26 -2.58
C ASN A 311 -7.80 -2.42 -1.98
N ALA A 312 -6.65 -2.37 -2.66
CA ALA A 312 -5.56 -1.51 -2.24
C ALA A 312 -5.96 -0.02 -2.26
N GLY A 313 -6.66 0.43 -3.31
CA GLY A 313 -7.17 1.80 -3.41
C GLY A 313 -8.14 2.15 -2.29
N ILE A 314 -9.07 1.26 -1.95
CA ILE A 314 -10.02 1.45 -0.85
C ILE A 314 -9.28 1.58 0.49
N MET A 315 -8.32 0.69 0.77
CA MET A 315 -7.57 0.73 2.04
C MET A 315 -6.67 1.96 2.15
N CYS A 316 -6.05 2.39 1.06
CA CYS A 316 -5.30 3.64 1.00
C CYS A 316 -6.22 4.86 1.21
N GLY A 317 -7.39 4.89 0.56
CA GLY A 317 -8.38 5.95 0.76
C GLY A 317 -8.92 6.02 2.18
N LEU A 318 -9.15 4.88 2.83
CA LEU A 318 -9.55 4.81 4.24
C LEU A 318 -8.47 5.39 5.16
N ALA A 319 -7.22 5.01 4.94
CA ALA A 319 -6.10 5.47 5.76
C ALA A 319 -5.72 6.94 5.51
N SER A 320 -6.11 7.52 4.36
CA SER A 320 -5.89 8.95 4.08
C SER A 320 -6.99 9.85 4.65
N ALA A 321 -8.14 9.31 5.04
CA ALA A 321 -9.23 10.09 5.61
C ALA A 321 -8.95 10.38 7.10
N ASN A 322 -8.58 11.61 7.41
CA ASN A 322 -8.35 12.08 8.78
C ASN A 322 -9.46 13.04 9.20
N MET A 323 -10.13 12.74 10.29
CA MET A 323 -11.26 13.51 10.86
C MET A 323 -10.92 14.11 12.22
N ALA A 324 -9.64 14.24 12.55
CA ALA A 324 -9.21 14.93 13.76
C ALA A 324 -9.51 16.44 13.67
N ALA A 325 -9.79 17.07 14.79
CA ALA A 325 -9.97 18.53 14.86
C ALA A 325 -8.67 19.29 14.50
N ASP A 326 -7.51 18.70 14.78
CA ASP A 326 -6.20 19.17 14.36
C ASP A 326 -5.51 18.07 13.54
N PRO A 327 -5.78 17.96 12.22
CA PRO A 327 -5.33 16.86 11.41
C PRO A 327 -3.83 16.89 11.06
N GLU A 328 -3.14 18.00 11.33
CA GLU A 328 -1.67 18.07 11.19
C GLU A 328 -0.95 17.43 12.39
N GLN A 329 -1.58 17.42 13.56
CA GLN A 329 -0.98 16.89 14.79
C GLN A 329 -1.51 15.49 15.15
N HIS A 330 -2.77 15.22 14.85
CA HIS A 330 -3.46 13.99 15.26
C HIS A 330 -4.10 13.27 14.08
N PHE A 331 -4.22 11.96 14.20
CA PHE A 331 -4.98 11.14 13.28
C PHE A 331 -6.24 10.60 13.97
N SER A 332 -7.40 10.82 13.35
CA SER A 332 -8.67 10.25 13.77
C SER A 332 -9.35 9.63 12.54
N GLY A 333 -9.27 8.32 12.43
CA GLY A 333 -9.72 7.62 11.22
C GLY A 333 -9.65 6.10 11.34
N PHE A 334 -9.44 5.45 10.21
CA PHE A 334 -9.32 3.99 10.11
C PHE A 334 -7.98 3.61 9.51
N TRP A 335 -7.50 2.43 9.90
CA TRP A 335 -6.44 1.74 9.19
C TRP A 335 -7.02 0.78 8.16
N GLY A 336 -6.28 0.55 7.08
CA GLY A 336 -6.68 -0.40 6.06
C GLY A 336 -5.85 -1.68 6.11
N ALA A 337 -6.45 -2.84 5.82
CA ALA A 337 -5.72 -4.07 5.58
C ALA A 337 -6.18 -4.73 4.28
N THR A 338 -5.24 -5.13 3.42
CA THR A 338 -5.60 -5.84 2.18
C THR A 338 -4.68 -7.00 1.92
N SER A 339 -5.24 -8.14 1.50
CA SER A 339 -4.49 -9.36 1.23
C SER A 339 -4.72 -9.91 -0.16
N THR A 340 -3.69 -10.58 -0.66
CA THR A 340 -3.70 -11.51 -1.78
C THR A 340 -2.52 -12.48 -1.62
N TYR A 341 -2.35 -13.42 -2.54
CA TYR A 341 -1.16 -14.26 -2.55
C TYR A 341 0.10 -13.47 -2.95
N GLY A 342 1.24 -13.91 -2.47
CA GLY A 342 2.53 -13.27 -2.74
C GLY A 342 2.81 -13.07 -4.22
N SER A 343 2.45 -14.06 -5.06
CA SER A 343 2.59 -14.00 -6.52
C SER A 343 1.80 -12.89 -7.20
N PHE A 344 0.68 -12.42 -6.60
CA PHE A 344 -0.18 -11.37 -7.14
C PHE A 344 -0.02 -10.03 -6.41
N SER A 345 0.87 -9.97 -5.44
CA SER A 345 1.05 -8.80 -4.56
C SER A 345 1.41 -7.53 -5.34
N TYR A 346 2.08 -7.66 -6.50
CA TYR A 346 2.45 -6.55 -7.37
C TYR A 346 1.23 -5.79 -7.94
N LEU A 347 0.04 -6.43 -8.03
CA LEU A 347 -1.18 -5.78 -8.51
C LEU A 347 -1.66 -4.65 -7.59
N LYS A 348 -1.22 -4.63 -6.34
CA LYS A 348 -1.52 -3.57 -5.36
C LYS A 348 -0.57 -2.37 -5.44
N TYR A 349 0.53 -2.47 -6.17
CA TYR A 349 1.59 -1.46 -6.18
C TYR A 349 1.11 -0.06 -6.55
N GLY A 350 0.26 0.07 -7.57
CA GLY A 350 -0.20 1.37 -8.06
C GLY A 350 -0.84 2.24 -6.97
N PRO A 351 -1.93 1.79 -6.31
CA PRO A 351 -2.54 2.55 -5.22
C PRO A 351 -1.63 2.76 -4.01
N MET A 352 -0.83 1.74 -3.63
CA MET A 352 0.12 1.87 -2.52
C MET A 352 1.19 2.93 -2.79
N ARG A 353 1.70 2.97 -4.03
CA ARG A 353 2.64 4.02 -4.46
C ARG A 353 2.02 5.41 -4.37
N LEU A 354 0.79 5.58 -4.85
CA LEU A 354 0.10 6.87 -4.76
C LEU A 354 -0.15 7.29 -3.32
N TYR A 355 -0.53 6.35 -2.46
CA TYR A 355 -0.70 6.61 -1.03
C TYR A 355 0.61 7.02 -0.36
N SER A 356 1.70 6.31 -0.62
CA SER A 356 3.04 6.66 -0.14
C SER A 356 3.44 8.08 -0.56
N GLN A 357 3.17 8.45 -1.81
CA GLN A 357 3.46 9.78 -2.34
C GLN A 357 2.57 10.85 -1.68
N LEU A 358 1.28 10.58 -1.50
CA LEU A 358 0.35 11.46 -0.80
C LEU A 358 0.82 11.76 0.63
N VAL A 359 1.20 10.71 1.38
CA VAL A 359 1.67 10.87 2.76
C VAL A 359 2.96 11.68 2.83
N GLN A 360 3.87 11.47 1.88
CA GLN A 360 5.14 12.22 1.83
C GLN A 360 4.92 13.73 1.60
N ASP A 361 3.95 14.09 0.77
CA ASP A 361 3.73 15.47 0.33
C ASP A 361 2.66 16.21 1.18
N SER A 362 1.89 15.49 2.01
CA SER A 362 0.83 16.06 2.85
C SER A 362 1.34 16.45 4.24
N PRO A 363 0.96 17.62 4.78
CA PRO A 363 1.20 17.95 6.18
C PRO A 363 0.31 17.17 7.16
N LEU A 364 -0.77 16.56 6.67
CA LEU A 364 -1.76 15.89 7.51
C LEU A 364 -1.23 14.54 8.03
N LYS A 365 -1.63 14.17 9.23
CA LYS A 365 -1.42 12.81 9.75
C LYS A 365 -2.33 11.81 9.03
N HIS A 366 -1.84 10.61 8.83
CA HIS A 366 -2.50 9.53 8.09
C HIS A 366 -2.55 8.25 8.91
N GLY A 367 -3.48 7.37 8.57
CA GLY A 367 -3.57 6.04 9.13
C GLY A 367 -2.49 5.10 8.58
N LYS A 368 -2.66 3.81 8.83
CA LYS A 368 -1.76 2.74 8.38
C LYS A 368 -2.44 1.84 7.36
N VAL A 369 -1.65 1.30 6.43
CA VAL A 369 -2.12 0.26 5.50
C VAL A 369 -1.27 -0.99 5.69
N ILE A 370 -1.93 -2.10 6.03
CA ILE A 370 -1.30 -3.41 6.15
C ILE A 370 -1.45 -4.13 4.80
N TRP A 371 -0.35 -4.25 4.11
CA TRP A 371 -0.24 -4.93 2.82
C TRP A 371 0.17 -6.38 3.03
N VAL A 372 -0.78 -7.31 2.98
CA VAL A 372 -0.50 -8.73 3.22
C VAL A 372 -0.24 -9.47 1.91
N ALA A 373 0.93 -10.09 1.82
CA ALA A 373 1.29 -11.10 0.83
C ALA A 373 1.13 -12.48 1.50
N GLY A 374 -0.07 -13.07 1.40
CA GLY A 374 -0.50 -14.19 2.23
C GLY A 374 0.17 -15.53 1.91
N HIS A 375 0.79 -15.64 0.75
CA HIS A 375 1.49 -16.84 0.28
C HIS A 375 2.82 -16.42 -0.35
N SER A 376 3.84 -16.17 0.48
CA SER A 376 5.19 -15.82 0.06
C SER A 376 6.13 -17.00 0.26
N GLY A 377 7.02 -17.24 -0.71
CA GLY A 377 7.96 -18.37 -0.67
C GLY A 377 7.59 -19.50 -1.62
N PRO A 378 8.52 -20.46 -1.84
CA PRO A 378 8.30 -21.58 -2.76
C PRO A 378 7.27 -22.58 -2.24
N GLU A 379 7.17 -22.76 -0.93
CA GLU A 379 6.26 -23.68 -0.25
C GLU A 379 4.80 -23.45 -0.60
N THR A 380 4.45 -22.28 -1.09
CA THR A 380 3.08 -21.96 -1.50
C THR A 380 2.67 -22.53 -2.85
N ALA A 381 3.62 -23.04 -3.62
CA ALA A 381 3.36 -23.73 -4.87
C ALA A 381 2.68 -25.11 -4.69
N GLU A 382 2.57 -25.62 -3.46
CA GLU A 382 1.77 -26.82 -3.14
C GLU A 382 0.29 -26.62 -3.50
N ASP A 383 -0.21 -25.41 -3.36
CA ASP A 383 -1.59 -25.04 -3.67
C ASP A 383 -1.80 -24.94 -5.20
N SER A 384 -0.89 -24.25 -5.87
CA SER A 384 -0.83 -24.15 -7.32
C SER A 384 0.52 -23.62 -7.78
N ARG A 385 1.01 -24.11 -8.92
CA ARG A 385 2.23 -23.58 -9.53
C ARG A 385 2.18 -22.07 -9.83
N THR A 386 0.98 -21.50 -10.03
CA THR A 386 0.79 -20.06 -10.25
C THR A 386 0.93 -19.26 -8.97
N HIS A 387 0.91 -19.90 -7.80
CA HIS A 387 1.07 -19.27 -6.49
C HIS A 387 2.54 -19.19 -6.05
N PHE A 388 3.48 -19.58 -6.87
CA PHE A 388 4.91 -19.50 -6.60
C PHE A 388 5.39 -18.05 -6.50
N GLY A 389 5.39 -17.53 -5.27
CA GLY A 389 5.59 -16.10 -4.96
C GLY A 389 6.98 -15.77 -4.44
N ILE A 390 8.07 -16.10 -5.16
CA ILE A 390 9.44 -15.78 -4.71
C ILE A 390 9.98 -14.45 -5.23
N TYR A 391 9.55 -13.98 -6.41
CA TYR A 391 10.01 -12.73 -7.02
C TYR A 391 9.12 -11.54 -6.67
N SER A 392 7.81 -11.74 -6.72
CA SER A 392 6.81 -10.68 -6.55
C SER A 392 6.87 -9.96 -5.19
N PRO A 393 7.28 -10.61 -4.07
CA PRO A 393 7.49 -9.89 -2.81
C PRO A 393 8.48 -8.73 -2.90
N GLY A 394 9.39 -8.73 -3.87
CA GLY A 394 10.32 -7.62 -4.10
C GLY A 394 9.65 -6.29 -4.49
N VAL A 395 8.37 -6.30 -4.88
CA VAL A 395 7.62 -5.07 -5.18
C VAL A 395 7.53 -4.12 -3.98
N THR A 396 7.52 -4.64 -2.76
CA THR A 396 7.47 -3.84 -1.52
C THR A 396 8.73 -3.02 -1.29
N GLN A 397 9.84 -3.37 -1.97
CA GLN A 397 11.11 -2.66 -1.92
C GLN A 397 11.22 -1.53 -2.99
N MET A 398 10.18 -1.32 -3.80
CA MET A 398 10.14 -0.28 -4.84
C MET A 398 9.61 1.06 -4.33
N PHE A 399 9.87 1.38 -3.07
CA PHE A 399 9.44 2.61 -2.40
C PHE A 399 10.64 3.39 -1.83
N PRO A 400 10.51 4.69 -1.64
CA PRO A 400 11.49 5.44 -0.85
C PRO A 400 11.63 4.86 0.55
N ARG A 401 12.84 4.93 1.12
CA ARG A 401 13.09 4.45 2.49
C ARG A 401 12.19 5.18 3.50
N GLY A 402 11.68 4.43 4.46
CA GLY A 402 10.77 4.94 5.48
C GLY A 402 9.29 4.96 5.07
N GLN A 403 8.95 4.65 3.81
CA GLN A 403 7.56 4.60 3.36
C GLN A 403 6.92 3.22 3.54
N VAL A 404 7.71 2.17 3.58
CA VAL A 404 7.24 0.80 3.78
C VAL A 404 8.15 0.12 4.81
N ILE A 405 7.55 -0.56 5.77
CA ILE A 405 8.25 -1.54 6.62
C ILE A 405 7.97 -2.92 6.05
N ASP A 406 8.99 -3.57 5.55
CA ASP A 406 8.92 -4.90 4.92
C ASP A 406 9.21 -6.00 5.95
N VAL A 407 8.25 -6.89 6.23
CA VAL A 407 8.29 -7.83 7.35
C VAL A 407 8.13 -9.27 6.87
N HIS A 408 9.09 -10.13 7.24
CA HIS A 408 9.16 -11.55 6.86
C HIS A 408 9.28 -12.45 8.10
N PRO A 409 8.22 -12.69 8.86
CA PRO A 409 8.29 -13.49 10.07
C PRO A 409 8.51 -14.97 9.73
N TYR A 410 9.29 -15.65 10.56
CA TYR A 410 9.54 -17.09 10.43
C TYR A 410 8.32 -17.91 10.86
N GLU A 411 7.83 -17.66 12.07
CA GLU A 411 6.79 -18.45 12.72
C GLU A 411 5.61 -17.61 13.21
N PRO A 412 4.48 -18.23 13.62
CA PRO A 412 3.28 -17.49 14.00
C PRO A 412 3.48 -16.53 15.19
N ASN A 413 4.37 -16.84 16.13
CA ASN A 413 4.59 -15.99 17.31
C ASN A 413 5.39 -14.71 17.00
N GLU A 414 6.12 -14.67 15.90
CA GLU A 414 6.85 -13.46 15.48
C GLU A 414 5.94 -12.41 14.85
N VAL A 415 4.78 -12.82 14.33
CA VAL A 415 3.91 -11.93 13.53
C VAL A 415 3.42 -10.76 14.37
N GLY A 416 2.92 -11.02 15.57
CA GLY A 416 2.40 -9.97 16.45
C GLY A 416 3.45 -8.92 16.82
N PRO A 417 4.57 -9.33 17.42
CA PRO A 417 5.64 -8.41 17.79
C PRO A 417 6.17 -7.57 16.62
N ALA A 418 6.43 -8.20 15.47
CA ALA A 418 6.93 -7.49 14.30
C ALA A 418 5.89 -6.53 13.69
N LEU A 419 4.61 -6.94 13.64
CA LEU A 419 3.54 -6.11 13.11
C LEU A 419 3.29 -4.87 13.99
N LEU A 420 3.17 -5.02 15.32
CA LEU A 420 2.95 -3.87 16.19
C LEU A 420 4.16 -2.92 16.18
N ALA A 421 5.39 -3.45 16.17
CA ALA A 421 6.59 -2.63 16.02
C ALA A 421 6.56 -1.82 14.71
N ALA A 422 6.13 -2.43 13.60
CA ALA A 422 6.01 -1.74 12.32
C ALA A 422 4.90 -0.68 12.33
N LEU A 423 3.74 -0.99 12.93
CA LEU A 423 2.63 -0.04 13.10
C LEU A 423 3.01 1.16 13.99
N GLY A 424 3.93 0.97 14.94
CA GLY A 424 4.47 2.02 15.80
C GLY A 424 5.49 2.96 15.14
N THR A 425 5.87 2.71 13.87
CA THR A 425 6.76 3.60 13.11
C THR A 425 5.96 4.70 12.39
N ASP A 426 6.66 5.70 11.83
CA ASP A 426 6.02 6.71 10.99
C ASP A 426 5.66 6.20 9.58
N ALA A 427 6.14 5.03 9.18
CA ALA A 427 5.86 4.47 7.86
C ALA A 427 4.35 4.26 7.64
N PRO A 428 3.78 4.72 6.52
CA PRO A 428 2.35 4.58 6.24
C PRO A 428 1.94 3.16 5.85
N ILE A 429 2.87 2.34 5.37
CA ILE A 429 2.60 1.00 4.84
C ILE A 429 3.43 -0.03 5.59
N VAL A 430 2.78 -1.10 6.03
CA VAL A 430 3.44 -2.30 6.57
C VAL A 430 3.18 -3.45 5.60
N ALA A 431 4.23 -3.93 4.95
CA ALA A 431 4.17 -5.10 4.08
C ALA A 431 4.50 -6.36 4.87
N LEU A 432 3.56 -7.29 4.93
CA LEU A 432 3.66 -8.51 5.72
C LEU A 432 3.65 -9.74 4.82
N HIS A 433 4.75 -10.48 4.80
CA HIS A 433 4.93 -11.68 3.99
C HIS A 433 4.68 -12.93 4.82
N LEU A 434 3.58 -13.62 4.51
CA LEU A 434 3.13 -14.79 5.25
C LEU A 434 3.21 -16.05 4.38
N THR A 435 3.20 -17.21 5.04
CA THR A 435 3.22 -18.53 4.38
C THR A 435 2.03 -19.37 4.81
N ARG A 436 1.68 -20.35 3.97
CA ARG A 436 0.50 -21.21 4.18
C ARG A 436 0.81 -22.50 4.95
N PRO A 437 1.87 -23.25 4.62
CA PRO A 437 2.11 -24.53 5.27
C PRO A 437 2.41 -24.38 6.76
N PRO A 438 1.86 -25.26 7.60
CA PRO A 438 2.15 -25.23 9.02
C PRO A 438 3.58 -25.66 9.29
N ILE A 439 4.22 -25.01 10.25
CA ILE A 439 5.52 -25.36 10.81
C ILE A 439 5.37 -25.63 12.30
N GLU A 440 6.32 -26.37 12.86
CA GLU A 440 6.40 -26.55 14.29
C GLU A 440 6.96 -25.28 14.96
N VAL A 441 6.27 -24.78 15.97
CA VAL A 441 6.75 -23.70 16.82
C VAL A 441 7.94 -24.22 17.62
N PRO A 442 9.15 -23.62 17.50
CA PRO A 442 10.34 -24.15 18.13
C PRO A 442 10.35 -23.90 19.65
N ASP A 443 10.96 -24.82 20.41
CA ASP A 443 11.39 -24.55 21.78
C ASP A 443 12.67 -23.72 21.74
N ARG A 444 12.51 -22.41 21.63
CA ARG A 444 13.64 -21.47 21.47
C ARG A 444 14.60 -21.51 22.65
N ALA A 445 14.09 -21.70 23.87
CA ALA A 445 14.93 -21.77 25.07
C ALA A 445 15.81 -23.01 25.03
N ALA A 446 15.25 -24.17 24.67
CA ALA A 446 16.02 -25.40 24.53
C ALA A 446 17.08 -25.36 23.42
N LEU A 447 16.83 -24.56 22.37
CA LEU A 447 17.72 -24.38 21.22
C LEU A 447 18.72 -23.22 21.38
N GLY A 448 18.63 -22.44 22.45
CA GLY A 448 19.45 -21.25 22.65
C GLY A 448 19.15 -20.10 21.65
N MET A 449 17.98 -20.09 21.03
CA MET A 449 17.53 -19.05 20.10
C MET A 449 17.01 -17.83 20.86
N GLY A 450 17.13 -16.64 20.25
CA GLY A 450 16.46 -15.43 20.72
C GLY A 450 14.95 -15.61 20.83
N ASP A 451 14.33 -14.89 21.78
CA ASP A 451 12.87 -14.92 21.98
C ASP A 451 12.14 -14.42 20.73
N TYR A 452 10.95 -14.98 20.42
CA TYR A 452 10.14 -14.56 19.26
C TYR A 452 9.73 -13.08 19.31
N ARG A 453 9.66 -12.49 20.51
CA ARG A 453 9.39 -11.06 20.68
C ARG A 453 10.49 -10.17 20.11
N GLU A 454 11.70 -10.70 19.98
CA GLU A 454 12.80 -9.96 19.36
C GLU A 454 12.60 -9.72 17.86
N ALA A 455 11.66 -10.40 17.21
CA ALA A 455 11.22 -10.08 15.86
C ALA A 455 10.78 -8.61 15.71
N ALA A 456 10.29 -7.98 16.78
CA ALA A 456 10.00 -6.55 16.84
C ALA A 456 11.21 -5.64 16.55
N LYS A 457 12.42 -6.15 16.77
CA LYS A 457 13.68 -5.43 16.50
C LYS A 457 14.13 -5.54 15.04
N GLY A 458 13.44 -6.35 14.23
CA GLY A 458 13.74 -6.57 12.81
C GLY A 458 14.84 -7.59 12.52
N ALA A 459 15.72 -7.84 13.45
CA ALA A 459 16.69 -8.93 13.42
C ALA A 459 16.99 -9.40 14.84
N TYR A 460 17.30 -10.67 14.99
CA TYR A 460 17.67 -11.26 16.29
C TYR A 460 18.60 -12.48 16.10
N LEU A 461 19.23 -12.92 17.19
CA LEU A 461 20.18 -14.02 17.20
C LEU A 461 19.46 -15.37 17.17
N ILE A 462 19.71 -16.19 16.15
CA ILE A 462 19.35 -17.62 16.14
C ILE A 462 20.42 -18.44 16.84
N ARG A 463 21.69 -18.20 16.51
CA ARG A 463 22.85 -18.89 17.12
C ARG A 463 24.08 -17.98 17.06
N ASP A 464 24.84 -17.91 18.14
CA ASP A 464 26.14 -17.22 18.18
C ASP A 464 27.30 -18.20 17.93
N TYR A 465 28.46 -17.62 17.70
CA TYR A 465 29.73 -18.39 17.65
C TYR A 465 30.04 -19.09 18.97
N ASP A 466 30.66 -20.27 18.88
CA ASP A 466 31.41 -20.79 19.98
C ASP A 466 32.69 -19.95 20.17
N PRO A 467 32.84 -19.25 21.30
CA PRO A 467 33.97 -18.34 21.53
C PRO A 467 35.34 -19.03 21.57
N ASN A 468 35.36 -20.35 21.72
CA ASN A 468 36.59 -21.14 21.77
C ASN A 468 37.06 -21.61 20.39
N ARG A 469 36.35 -21.28 19.33
CA ARG A 469 36.62 -21.71 17.97
C ARG A 469 36.77 -20.52 17.01
N PRO A 470 37.53 -20.66 15.92
CA PRO A 470 37.57 -19.64 14.88
C PRO A 470 36.17 -19.34 14.35
N LYS A 471 35.87 -18.07 14.12
CA LYS A 471 34.63 -17.63 13.45
C LYS A 471 34.70 -17.95 11.97
N GLU A 472 33.68 -18.62 11.44
CA GLU A 472 33.63 -19.05 10.03
C GLU A 472 32.67 -18.23 9.16
N GLY A 473 31.97 -17.27 9.75
CA GLY A 473 31.14 -16.28 9.08
C GLY A 473 29.74 -16.15 9.62
N CYS A 474 29.03 -15.13 9.16
CA CYS A 474 27.68 -14.81 9.56
C CYS A 474 26.68 -15.13 8.44
N ILE A 475 25.53 -15.70 8.79
CA ILE A 475 24.48 -16.07 7.85
C ILE A 475 23.16 -15.44 8.27
N PHE A 476 22.63 -14.56 7.42
CA PHE A 476 21.28 -14.03 7.61
C PHE A 476 20.26 -15.04 7.11
N VAL A 477 19.22 -15.32 7.91
CA VAL A 477 18.18 -16.31 7.56
C VAL A 477 16.85 -15.62 7.52
N ARG A 478 16.16 -15.68 6.37
CA ARG A 478 14.88 -15.02 6.17
C ARG A 478 13.82 -15.94 5.57
N GLY A 479 12.66 -16.01 6.21
CA GLY A 479 11.48 -16.72 5.75
C GLY A 479 11.27 -18.09 6.39
N THR A 480 10.10 -18.66 6.15
CA THR A 480 9.58 -19.78 6.92
C THR A 480 10.32 -21.09 6.67
N SER A 481 10.35 -21.59 5.42
CA SER A 481 10.91 -22.91 5.11
C SER A 481 12.40 -23.00 5.37
N CYS A 482 13.17 -21.99 4.98
CA CYS A 482 14.62 -21.98 5.20
C CYS A 482 14.99 -21.87 6.69
N THR A 483 14.26 -21.08 7.48
CA THR A 483 14.49 -21.02 8.92
C THR A 483 14.08 -22.32 9.62
N ALA A 484 12.98 -22.94 9.18
CA ALA A 484 12.58 -24.27 9.70
C ALA A 484 13.67 -25.33 9.45
N SER A 485 14.28 -25.33 8.27
CA SER A 485 15.39 -26.24 7.94
C SER A 485 16.65 -25.95 8.76
N VAL A 486 16.96 -24.68 9.02
CA VAL A 486 18.07 -24.30 9.92
C VAL A 486 17.78 -24.76 11.37
N VAL A 487 16.54 -24.59 11.84
CA VAL A 487 16.12 -25.06 13.18
C VAL A 487 16.22 -26.59 13.29
N GLU A 488 15.90 -27.32 12.21
CA GLU A 488 16.09 -28.77 12.18
C GLU A 488 17.57 -29.17 12.32
N LEU A 489 18.48 -28.45 11.64
CA LEU A 489 19.92 -28.65 11.78
C LEU A 489 20.42 -28.33 13.21
N LEU A 490 19.83 -27.32 13.88
CA LEU A 490 20.11 -27.04 15.30
C LEU A 490 19.65 -28.18 16.19
N LYS A 491 18.43 -28.73 15.99
CA LYS A 491 17.91 -29.88 16.75
C LYS A 491 18.79 -31.13 16.60
N GLN A 492 19.40 -31.30 15.43
CA GLN A 492 20.33 -32.42 15.15
C GLN A 492 21.72 -32.19 15.72
N GLY A 493 22.02 -31.03 16.33
CA GLY A 493 23.35 -30.70 16.86
C GLY A 493 24.42 -30.54 15.76
N TRP A 494 24.01 -30.30 14.51
CA TRP A 494 24.93 -30.22 13.36
C TRP A 494 25.98 -29.11 13.47
N PHE A 495 25.67 -28.04 14.18
CA PHE A 495 26.57 -26.91 14.41
C PHE A 495 27.50 -27.12 15.61
N ASP A 496 27.33 -28.20 16.39
CA ASP A 496 28.08 -28.45 17.62
C ASP A 496 29.40 -29.20 17.36
N GLY A 497 30.28 -29.20 18.34
CA GLY A 497 31.54 -29.91 18.27
C GLY A 497 32.41 -29.48 17.10
N GLU A 498 32.64 -30.36 16.12
CA GLU A 498 33.39 -30.08 14.89
C GLU A 498 32.54 -29.46 13.74
N GLY A 499 31.25 -29.27 13.97
CA GLY A 499 30.37 -28.61 12.99
C GLY A 499 30.77 -27.16 12.71
N PRO A 500 30.17 -26.49 11.71
CA PRO A 500 30.55 -25.14 11.30
C PRO A 500 30.28 -24.10 12.41
N ASN A 501 31.30 -23.28 12.72
CA ASN A 501 31.18 -22.20 13.72
C ASN A 501 30.69 -20.91 13.08
N VAL A 502 29.45 -20.92 12.64
CA VAL A 502 28.80 -19.76 12.00
C VAL A 502 27.82 -19.09 12.97
N LYS A 503 27.74 -17.76 12.89
CA LYS A 503 26.65 -16.99 13.49
C LYS A 503 25.42 -17.04 12.59
N LEU A 504 24.25 -17.28 13.17
CA LEU A 504 22.97 -17.27 12.47
C LEU A 504 22.10 -16.14 13.00
N VAL A 505 21.66 -15.25 12.12
CA VAL A 505 20.85 -14.07 12.45
C VAL A 505 19.54 -14.11 11.67
N ALA A 506 18.43 -14.07 12.38
CA ALA A 506 17.12 -13.92 11.75
C ALA A 506 17.00 -12.53 11.11
N ALA A 507 16.62 -12.48 9.84
CA ALA A 507 16.43 -11.25 9.06
C ALA A 507 14.93 -11.01 8.81
N VAL A 508 14.22 -10.50 9.82
CA VAL A 508 12.77 -10.32 9.81
C VAL A 508 12.37 -9.05 9.06
N SER A 509 13.02 -7.92 9.35
CA SER A 509 12.77 -6.63 8.69
C SER A 509 14.03 -5.77 8.78
N HIS A 510 14.57 -5.40 7.63
CA HIS A 510 15.75 -4.53 7.60
C HIS A 510 15.42 -3.13 8.14
N GLU A 511 14.23 -2.61 7.83
CA GLU A 511 13.79 -1.29 8.26
C GLU A 511 13.69 -1.23 9.79
N LEU A 512 13.03 -2.19 10.43
CA LEU A 512 12.95 -2.27 11.90
C LEU A 512 14.32 -2.44 12.55
N PHE A 513 15.21 -3.24 11.93
CA PHE A 513 16.58 -3.40 12.42
C PHE A 513 17.35 -2.09 12.36
N MET A 514 17.23 -1.32 11.28
CA MET A 514 17.92 -0.04 11.14
C MET A 514 17.40 1.06 12.09
N LEU A 515 16.16 0.91 12.59
CA LEU A 515 15.61 1.79 13.63
C LEU A 515 16.14 1.49 15.03
N GLN A 516 16.79 0.32 15.24
CA GLN A 516 17.36 -0.01 16.52
C GLN A 516 18.58 0.86 16.87
N PRO A 517 18.90 1.06 18.16
CA PRO A 517 20.12 1.74 18.59
C PRO A 517 21.36 1.12 17.93
N GLU A 518 22.33 1.96 17.58
CA GLU A 518 23.58 1.51 16.93
C GLU A 518 24.30 0.47 17.79
N SER A 519 24.25 0.58 19.11
CA SER A 519 24.80 -0.39 20.04
C SER A 519 24.22 -1.79 19.83
N TYR A 520 22.88 -1.90 19.72
CA TYR A 520 22.22 -3.17 19.45
C TYR A 520 22.62 -3.75 18.09
N ARG A 521 22.61 -2.91 17.06
CA ARG A 521 22.96 -3.34 15.71
C ARG A 521 24.37 -3.87 15.61
N ASN A 522 25.34 -3.16 16.23
CA ASN A 522 26.74 -3.54 16.23
C ASN A 522 27.05 -4.74 17.15
N GLU A 523 26.27 -4.93 18.22
CA GLU A 523 26.36 -6.12 19.07
C GLU A 523 25.85 -7.37 18.35
N LEU A 524 24.70 -7.26 17.68
CA LEU A 524 24.13 -8.37 16.93
C LEU A 524 24.95 -8.74 15.70
N VAL A 525 25.37 -7.76 14.91
CA VAL A 525 26.14 -7.94 13.67
C VAL A 525 27.30 -6.97 13.63
N THR A 526 28.50 -7.46 13.89
CA THR A 526 29.71 -6.65 13.86
C THR A 526 30.14 -6.31 12.41
N ALA A 527 31.06 -5.36 12.25
CA ALA A 527 31.62 -5.07 10.93
C ALA A 527 32.32 -6.29 10.30
N GLU A 528 32.93 -7.14 11.12
CA GLU A 528 33.52 -8.41 10.69
C GLU A 528 32.43 -9.39 10.20
N ASP A 529 31.31 -9.50 10.95
CA ASP A 529 30.17 -10.33 10.54
C ASP A 529 29.61 -9.88 9.19
N TRP A 530 29.43 -8.57 8.99
CA TRP A 530 28.99 -8.02 7.69
C TRP A 530 29.96 -8.35 6.56
N ALA A 531 31.27 -8.18 6.78
CA ALA A 531 32.28 -8.43 5.77
C ALA A 531 32.36 -9.91 5.37
N ASN A 532 32.15 -10.81 6.34
CA ASN A 532 32.21 -12.26 6.18
C ASN A 532 30.81 -12.88 6.30
N SER A 533 29.86 -12.41 5.46
CA SER A 533 28.47 -12.87 5.54
C SER A 533 27.96 -13.50 4.24
N THR A 534 26.88 -14.25 4.36
CA THR A 534 25.98 -14.67 3.29
C THR A 534 24.55 -14.75 3.84
N PHE A 535 23.60 -15.25 3.05
CA PHE A 535 22.23 -15.37 3.49
C PHE A 535 21.50 -16.61 2.94
N ILE A 536 20.44 -17.00 3.66
CA ILE A 536 19.48 -18.03 3.25
C ILE A 536 18.11 -17.35 3.19
N THR A 537 17.38 -17.52 2.12
CA THR A 537 16.05 -16.91 1.95
C THR A 537 15.07 -17.82 1.22
N ASN A 538 13.81 -17.78 1.60
CA ASN A 538 12.72 -18.44 0.87
C ASN A 538 12.15 -17.59 -0.28
N ASN A 539 12.70 -16.40 -0.51
CA ASN A 539 12.39 -15.54 -1.64
C ASN A 539 13.54 -15.51 -2.64
N ALA A 540 13.37 -14.85 -3.78
CA ALA A 540 14.47 -14.61 -4.70
C ALA A 540 15.61 -13.88 -3.99
N ARG A 541 16.86 -14.32 -4.24
CA ARG A 541 18.05 -13.78 -3.57
C ARG A 541 18.20 -12.27 -3.76
N GLN A 542 17.74 -11.74 -4.90
CA GLN A 542 17.75 -10.30 -5.15
C GLN A 542 16.96 -9.48 -4.12
N ASN A 543 15.95 -10.08 -3.47
CA ASN A 543 15.15 -9.41 -2.44
C ASN A 543 15.92 -9.25 -1.10
N MET A 544 17.14 -9.79 -1.01
CA MET A 544 18.03 -9.67 0.15
C MET A 544 19.12 -8.59 -0.01
N TRP A 545 19.04 -7.73 -1.02
CA TRP A 545 20.08 -6.75 -1.32
C TRP A 545 20.44 -5.84 -0.13
N LEU A 546 19.49 -5.50 0.73
CA LEU A 546 19.72 -4.71 1.95
C LEU A 546 20.53 -5.47 3.01
N TRP A 547 20.52 -6.80 2.98
CA TRP A 547 21.27 -7.69 3.85
C TRP A 547 22.59 -8.18 3.24
N THR A 548 22.98 -7.58 2.12
CA THR A 548 24.15 -8.01 1.34
C THR A 548 25.24 -6.93 1.41
N ALA A 549 26.35 -7.25 2.06
CA ALA A 549 27.45 -6.30 2.21
C ALA A 549 28.38 -6.25 0.97
N ASN A 550 28.49 -7.37 0.24
CA ASN A 550 29.41 -7.48 -0.87
C ASN A 550 28.97 -8.57 -1.87
N ARG A 551 29.68 -8.69 -3.00
CA ARG A 551 29.36 -9.67 -4.03
C ARG A 551 29.53 -11.12 -3.55
N ALA A 552 30.54 -11.41 -2.76
CA ALA A 552 30.77 -12.76 -2.26
C ALA A 552 29.59 -13.23 -1.39
N ALA A 553 28.98 -12.34 -0.59
CA ALA A 553 27.78 -12.65 0.17
C ALA A 553 26.66 -13.18 -0.76
N TYR A 554 26.47 -12.57 -1.92
CA TYR A 554 25.45 -13.00 -2.89
C TYR A 554 25.83 -14.30 -3.63
N ASP A 555 27.10 -14.49 -3.98
CA ASP A 555 27.57 -15.66 -4.74
C ASP A 555 27.45 -16.97 -3.93
N TYR A 556 27.47 -16.87 -2.58
CA TYR A 556 27.27 -17.98 -1.65
C TYR A 556 25.85 -18.08 -1.10
N ALA A 557 24.98 -17.17 -1.51
CA ALA A 557 23.60 -17.14 -1.03
C ALA A 557 22.78 -18.36 -1.46
N MET A 558 21.95 -18.82 -0.53
CA MET A 558 21.05 -19.95 -0.72
C MET A 558 19.61 -19.41 -0.89
N GLY A 559 18.98 -19.79 -1.99
CA GLY A 559 17.62 -19.33 -2.28
C GLY A 559 16.95 -20.13 -3.40
N PRO A 560 15.63 -20.06 -3.51
CA PRO A 560 14.84 -20.89 -4.44
C PRO A 560 15.05 -20.53 -5.92
N ASP A 561 15.72 -19.42 -6.20
CA ASP A 561 16.07 -18.93 -7.55
C ASP A 561 17.49 -19.36 -7.99
N HIS A 562 18.09 -20.37 -7.33
CA HIS A 562 19.47 -20.82 -7.60
C HIS A 562 19.74 -21.20 -9.07
N ASP A 563 18.71 -21.68 -9.79
CA ASP A 563 18.75 -22.08 -11.20
C ASP A 563 17.94 -21.15 -12.12
N GLN A 564 17.47 -20.01 -11.61
CA GLN A 564 16.72 -18.97 -12.34
C GLN A 564 15.43 -19.51 -13.01
N ARG A 565 14.75 -20.48 -12.39
CA ARG A 565 13.55 -21.11 -12.92
C ARG A 565 12.32 -20.84 -12.06
N TRP A 566 11.15 -20.78 -12.69
CA TRP A 566 9.87 -20.96 -12.04
C TRP A 566 9.70 -22.42 -11.63
N ARG A 567 9.26 -22.66 -10.39
CA ARG A 567 9.01 -24.01 -9.88
C ARG A 567 7.66 -24.54 -10.36
N THR A 568 7.52 -25.85 -10.36
CA THR A 568 6.25 -26.55 -10.57
C THR A 568 5.56 -26.80 -9.23
N GLY A 569 4.27 -27.17 -9.26
CA GLY A 569 3.57 -27.63 -8.04
C GLY A 569 4.06 -29.01 -7.59
N GLY A 570 3.76 -29.38 -6.36
CA GLY A 570 4.09 -30.65 -5.74
C GLY A 570 3.74 -30.63 -4.26
N SER A 571 4.12 -31.62 -3.48
CA SER A 571 4.05 -31.55 -2.03
C SER A 571 5.03 -30.49 -1.50
N VAL A 572 4.80 -29.99 -0.29
CA VAL A 572 5.69 -28.99 0.35
C VAL A 572 7.14 -29.49 0.37
N ASP A 573 7.36 -30.74 0.77
CA ASP A 573 8.70 -31.32 0.88
C ASP A 573 9.41 -31.42 -0.50
N GLU A 574 8.68 -31.82 -1.54
CA GLU A 574 9.22 -31.88 -2.91
C GLU A 574 9.61 -30.49 -3.42
N ILE A 575 8.76 -29.48 -3.17
CA ILE A 575 9.02 -28.10 -3.60
C ILE A 575 10.21 -27.50 -2.87
N ILE A 576 10.31 -27.73 -1.55
CA ILE A 576 11.42 -27.24 -0.73
C ILE A 576 12.75 -27.93 -1.13
N ALA A 577 12.72 -29.22 -1.42
CA ALA A 577 13.89 -29.94 -1.92
C ALA A 577 14.31 -29.44 -3.32
N GLU A 578 13.36 -29.25 -4.24
CA GLU A 578 13.63 -28.67 -5.57
C GLU A 578 14.18 -27.23 -5.45
N ALA A 579 13.69 -26.46 -4.48
CA ALA A 579 14.16 -25.11 -4.19
C ALA A 579 15.53 -25.06 -3.48
N LYS A 580 16.11 -26.21 -3.11
CA LYS A 580 17.36 -26.32 -2.34
C LYS A 580 17.30 -25.63 -0.98
N LEU A 581 16.14 -25.70 -0.33
CA LEU A 581 15.89 -25.13 1.01
C LEU A 581 15.62 -26.21 2.07
N ASP A 582 15.72 -27.48 1.73
CA ASP A 582 15.70 -28.59 2.68
C ASP A 582 16.98 -28.63 3.52
N PRO A 583 16.96 -29.29 4.71
CA PRO A 583 18.11 -29.32 5.61
C PRO A 583 19.41 -29.79 4.94
N ALA A 584 19.36 -30.82 4.08
CA ALA A 584 20.54 -31.35 3.43
C ALA A 584 21.16 -30.36 2.43
N SER A 585 20.32 -29.68 1.63
CA SER A 585 20.78 -28.65 0.70
C SER A 585 21.36 -27.42 1.40
N ILE A 586 20.75 -27.00 2.52
CA ILE A 586 21.27 -25.90 3.35
C ILE A 586 22.60 -26.30 3.99
N GLN A 587 22.72 -27.54 4.49
CA GLN A 587 23.96 -28.08 5.02
C GLN A 587 25.09 -28.05 3.98
N GLU A 588 24.83 -28.46 2.74
CA GLU A 588 25.78 -28.39 1.64
C GLU A 588 26.20 -26.93 1.36
N GLY A 589 25.23 -26.02 1.30
CA GLY A 589 25.47 -24.60 1.03
C GLY A 589 26.32 -23.93 2.13
N ILE A 590 26.04 -24.19 3.40
CA ILE A 590 26.83 -23.70 4.53
C ILE A 590 28.24 -24.31 4.52
N SER A 591 28.35 -25.61 4.29
CA SER A 591 29.65 -26.30 4.19
C SER A 591 30.52 -25.69 3.09
N ARG A 592 29.96 -25.39 1.93
CA ARG A 592 30.66 -24.71 0.83
C ARG A 592 31.07 -23.30 1.23
N PHE A 593 30.19 -22.54 1.89
CA PHE A 593 30.48 -21.20 2.36
C PHE A 593 31.68 -21.20 3.33
N VAL A 594 31.74 -22.14 4.26
CA VAL A 594 32.84 -22.27 5.21
C VAL A 594 34.12 -22.73 4.53
N ALA A 595 34.06 -23.78 3.72
CA ALA A 595 35.23 -24.38 3.07
C ALA A 595 35.94 -23.42 2.10
N GLU A 596 35.24 -22.53 1.45
CA GLU A 596 35.79 -21.58 0.47
C GLU A 596 36.11 -20.20 1.08
N TYR A 597 36.47 -20.12 2.36
CA TYR A 597 36.72 -18.88 3.09
C TYR A 597 37.74 -17.98 2.38
N ASP A 598 38.94 -18.48 2.08
CA ASP A 598 40.01 -17.69 1.46
C ASP A 598 39.62 -17.13 0.09
N LYS A 599 38.91 -17.95 -0.68
CA LYS A 599 38.42 -17.58 -2.02
C LYS A 599 37.42 -16.45 -1.94
N ARG A 600 36.41 -16.53 -1.05
CA ARG A 600 35.37 -15.51 -0.94
C ARG A 600 35.89 -14.21 -0.31
N MET A 601 36.79 -14.30 0.68
CA MET A 601 37.39 -13.11 1.27
C MET A 601 38.27 -12.38 0.27
N SER A 602 39.04 -13.10 -0.56
CA SER A 602 39.79 -12.49 -1.65
C SER A 602 38.88 -11.80 -2.68
N ALA A 603 37.74 -12.41 -3.02
CA ALA A 603 36.76 -11.85 -3.95
C ALA A 603 36.03 -10.61 -3.39
N SER A 604 35.85 -10.53 -2.06
CA SER A 604 35.17 -9.41 -1.40
C SER A 604 35.91 -8.08 -1.53
N PHE A 605 37.23 -8.12 -1.74
CA PHE A 605 38.08 -6.93 -1.89
C PHE A 605 38.39 -6.56 -3.35
N VAL A 606 37.91 -7.34 -4.33
CA VAL A 606 38.04 -6.98 -5.74
C VAL A 606 36.94 -5.98 -6.08
N PRO A 607 37.25 -4.74 -6.52
CA PRO A 607 36.24 -3.83 -7.03
C PRO A 607 35.48 -4.53 -8.14
N ALA A 608 34.16 -4.47 -8.11
CA ALA A 608 33.35 -4.95 -9.23
C ALA A 608 33.89 -4.24 -10.48
N ALA A 609 34.41 -5.00 -11.43
CA ALA A 609 34.73 -4.43 -12.74
C ALA A 609 33.42 -3.88 -13.31
N LEU A 610 33.35 -2.56 -13.48
CA LEU A 610 32.24 -1.84 -14.09
C LEU A 610 32.00 -2.33 -15.50
#